data_48da5c3cf787a00c0e822cfe4fa6a013
#
_entry.id   48da5c3cf787a00c0e822cfe4fa6a013
#
_cell.length_a   1.000
_cell.length_b   1.000
_cell.length_c   1.000
_cell.angle_alpha   90.00
_cell.angle_beta   90.00
_cell.angle_gamma   90.00
#
_symmetry.space_group_name_H-M   'P 1'
#
loop_
_entity.id
_entity.type
_entity.pdbx_description
1 polymer ?
#
loop_
_entity_poly.entity_id
_entity_poly.type
_entity_poly.pdbx_seq_one_letter_code
_entity_poly.pdbx_strand_id
1 'polypeptide(L)'
;MKERLTITLDKDILQSLDATIDGVTIRNRSHAIERLLDMALMHSNPRKAVLLAGGPFVSFHGKQIPKPMVPINGRPIIDYVVRELKRNKITDIIIVSSETGMISEYFANENRLGVKISYVVEDTRKGTEGALYIAKGLLGRDPFFVMNSDCIFKINLEDVYKQHVATNAVATMVLVTQEVTHKFGLTKVTGLKVTSFVEKPKVENTDVKLINAGIYLFNPAILSKIRLGTKPVMFETDLFPKMAEEGILYSYVFSGLWAKLDMWNLENSVTRLSKVASEGLKNGG
;
A
#
# COMPACT_ATOMS: atom_id res chain seq x y z
N MET A 1 16.79 20.31 -17.03
CA MET A 1 17.89 20.58 -17.98
C MET A 1 18.73 19.30 -18.04
N LYS A 2 19.11 18.79 -19.22
CA LYS A 2 20.00 17.61 -19.33
C LYS A 2 21.43 18.08 -19.51
N GLU A 3 22.34 17.56 -18.69
CA GLU A 3 23.76 17.81 -18.79
C GLU A 3 24.45 16.64 -19.52
N ARG A 4 25.55 16.94 -20.20
CA ARG A 4 26.34 15.93 -20.91
C ARG A 4 27.40 15.36 -19.98
N LEU A 5 27.38 14.02 -19.79
CA LEU A 5 28.37 13.28 -19.02
C LEU A 5 29.12 12.32 -19.97
N THR A 6 30.45 12.24 -19.82
CA THR A 6 31.28 11.23 -20.49
C THR A 6 31.74 10.21 -19.45
N ILE A 7 31.44 8.92 -19.70
CA ILE A 7 31.83 7.82 -18.82
C ILE A 7 32.59 6.76 -19.58
N THR A 8 33.49 6.06 -18.89
CA THR A 8 34.19 4.87 -19.41
C THR A 8 33.59 3.65 -18.68
N LEU A 9 33.21 2.64 -19.43
CA LEU A 9 32.64 1.40 -18.92
C LEU A 9 33.49 0.21 -19.35
N ASP A 10 33.51 -0.82 -18.50
CA ASP A 10 34.08 -2.12 -18.85
C ASP A 10 33.32 -2.74 -20.04
N LYS A 11 34.01 -3.51 -20.88
CA LYS A 11 33.44 -4.11 -22.09
C LYS A 11 32.25 -5.03 -21.79
N ASP A 12 32.33 -5.80 -20.71
CA ASP A 12 31.26 -6.72 -20.28
C ASP A 12 30.03 -5.98 -19.78
N ILE A 13 30.25 -4.86 -19.05
CA ILE A 13 29.16 -3.97 -18.61
C ILE A 13 28.50 -3.32 -19.81
N LEU A 14 29.30 -2.87 -20.79
CA LEU A 14 28.77 -2.25 -22.02
C LEU A 14 27.94 -3.24 -22.84
N GLN A 15 28.39 -4.50 -22.96
CA GLN A 15 27.64 -5.55 -23.63
C GLN A 15 26.34 -5.90 -22.93
N SER A 16 26.33 -5.96 -21.59
CA SER A 16 25.15 -6.17 -20.78
C SER A 16 24.16 -5.00 -20.93
N LEU A 17 24.67 -3.76 -20.99
CA LEU A 17 23.89 -2.56 -21.23
C LEU A 17 23.21 -2.61 -22.61
N ASP A 18 23.98 -2.97 -23.65
CA ASP A 18 23.46 -3.07 -25.03
C ASP A 18 22.34 -4.10 -25.14
N ALA A 19 22.40 -5.20 -24.38
CA ALA A 19 21.36 -6.22 -24.32
C ALA A 19 20.03 -5.72 -23.72
N THR A 20 20.03 -4.59 -23.00
CA THR A 20 18.80 -3.99 -22.45
C THR A 20 18.06 -3.09 -23.46
N ILE A 21 18.70 -2.77 -24.60
CA ILE A 21 18.16 -1.87 -25.60
C ILE A 21 17.21 -2.64 -26.52
N ASP A 22 15.91 -2.37 -26.41
CA ASP A 22 14.84 -2.99 -27.20
C ASP A 22 14.32 -2.08 -28.33
N GLY A 23 14.81 -0.85 -28.42
CA GLY A 23 14.41 0.16 -29.41
C GLY A 23 13.04 0.79 -29.16
N VAL A 24 12.22 0.25 -28.24
CA VAL A 24 10.88 0.70 -27.90
C VAL A 24 10.84 1.31 -26.50
N THR A 25 11.14 0.51 -25.50
CA THR A 25 11.15 0.91 -24.08
C THR A 25 12.48 1.56 -23.70
N ILE A 26 13.58 1.00 -24.17
CA ILE A 26 14.95 1.52 -24.02
C ILE A 26 15.53 1.79 -25.40
N ARG A 27 15.60 3.06 -25.78
CA ARG A 27 15.87 3.47 -27.18
C ARG A 27 17.34 3.46 -27.56
N ASN A 28 18.25 3.72 -26.61
CA ASN A 28 19.68 3.84 -26.85
C ASN A 28 20.47 3.75 -25.52
N ARG A 29 21.82 3.69 -25.63
CA ARG A 29 22.72 3.60 -24.46
C ARG A 29 22.51 4.69 -23.42
N SER A 30 22.36 5.95 -23.84
CA SER A 30 22.12 7.05 -22.90
C SER A 30 20.82 6.87 -22.12
N HIS A 31 19.75 6.41 -22.77
CA HIS A 31 18.48 6.10 -22.13
C HIS A 31 18.60 4.87 -21.21
N ALA A 32 19.36 3.85 -21.61
CA ALA A 32 19.65 2.69 -20.76
C ALA A 32 20.41 3.10 -19.50
N ILE A 33 21.46 3.90 -19.63
CA ILE A 33 22.26 4.42 -18.51
C ILE A 33 21.38 5.30 -17.60
N GLU A 34 20.63 6.24 -18.15
CA GLU A 34 19.71 7.10 -17.41
C GLU A 34 18.74 6.25 -16.58
N ARG A 35 18.11 5.22 -17.16
CA ARG A 35 17.20 4.32 -16.44
C ARG A 35 17.89 3.48 -15.37
N LEU A 36 19.03 2.92 -15.67
CA LEU A 36 19.79 2.12 -14.70
C LEU A 36 20.31 2.98 -13.54
N LEU A 37 20.75 4.21 -13.83
CA LEU A 37 21.15 5.17 -12.81
C LEU A 37 19.94 5.63 -12.00
N ASP A 38 18.80 5.92 -12.63
CA ASP A 38 17.55 6.22 -11.92
C ASP A 38 17.18 5.06 -11.00
N MET A 39 17.22 3.81 -11.48
CA MET A 39 16.99 2.62 -10.66
C MET A 39 17.99 2.51 -9.51
N ALA A 40 19.27 2.80 -9.74
CA ALA A 40 20.34 2.71 -8.75
C ALA A 40 20.31 3.88 -7.75
N LEU A 41 19.99 5.09 -8.20
CA LEU A 41 19.95 6.32 -7.41
C LEU A 41 18.58 6.53 -6.74
N MET A 42 17.49 6.00 -7.32
CA MET A 42 16.18 5.92 -6.68
C MET A 42 16.13 4.94 -5.49
N HIS A 43 17.28 4.57 -4.94
CA HIS A 43 17.38 3.83 -3.70
C HIS A 43 16.94 4.65 -2.46
N SER A 44 16.26 5.76 -2.65
CA SER A 44 15.43 6.30 -1.60
C SER A 44 14.10 5.58 -1.66
N ASN A 45 13.90 4.61 -0.76
CA ASN A 45 12.59 4.00 -0.49
C ASN A 45 11.49 5.05 -0.58
N PRO A 46 10.30 4.71 -1.10
CA PRO A 46 9.19 5.62 -1.10
C PRO A 46 9.02 6.22 0.29
N ARG A 47 9.12 7.53 0.41
CA ARG A 47 8.98 8.21 1.71
C ARG A 47 7.54 8.56 2.03
N LYS A 48 6.63 8.32 1.09
CA LYS A 48 5.23 8.76 1.14
C LYS A 48 4.28 7.59 1.23
N ALA A 49 3.27 7.73 2.10
CA ALA A 49 2.15 6.81 2.17
C ALA A 49 0.82 7.55 2.26
N VAL A 50 -0.21 6.97 1.65
CA VAL A 50 -1.62 7.37 1.82
C VAL A 50 -2.30 6.33 2.70
N LEU A 51 -2.88 6.76 3.82
CA LEU A 51 -3.70 5.93 4.67
C LEU A 51 -5.17 6.18 4.37
N LEU A 52 -5.86 5.13 3.94
CA LEU A 52 -7.30 5.13 3.72
C LEU A 52 -7.99 4.93 5.06
N ALA A 53 -8.37 6.03 5.71
CA ALA A 53 -8.93 6.06 7.05
C ALA A 53 -10.44 6.39 7.06
N GLY A 54 -11.08 6.36 5.89
CA GLY A 54 -12.53 6.50 5.74
C GLY A 54 -13.29 5.22 6.11
N GLY A 55 -14.58 5.24 5.83
CA GLY A 55 -15.46 4.10 6.06
C GLY A 55 -16.47 4.33 7.20
N PRO A 56 -17.24 3.29 7.59
CA PRO A 56 -18.26 3.43 8.63
C PRO A 56 -17.64 3.60 10.00
N PHE A 57 -18.36 4.27 10.88
CA PHE A 57 -18.12 4.26 12.31
C PHE A 57 -18.44 2.88 12.88
N VAL A 58 -17.78 2.54 13.97
CA VAL A 58 -18.04 1.31 14.74
C VAL A 58 -18.49 1.66 16.14
N SER A 59 -19.42 0.88 16.69
CA SER A 59 -19.82 0.99 18.09
C SER A 59 -18.78 0.26 18.95
N PHE A 60 -18.04 1.02 19.74
CA PHE A 60 -17.04 0.48 20.67
C PHE A 60 -17.34 1.00 22.08
N HIS A 61 -17.68 0.08 23.00
CA HIS A 61 -18.13 0.41 24.38
C HIS A 61 -19.21 1.52 24.42
N GLY A 62 -20.22 1.41 23.53
CA GLY A 62 -21.34 2.34 23.47
C GLY A 62 -21.04 3.68 22.79
N LYS A 63 -19.81 3.91 22.32
CA LYS A 63 -19.44 5.11 21.57
C LYS A 63 -19.27 4.80 20.09
N GLN A 64 -19.72 5.72 19.24
CA GLN A 64 -19.47 5.67 17.81
C GLN A 64 -18.10 6.30 17.52
N ILE A 65 -17.15 5.49 17.04
CA ILE A 65 -15.80 5.96 16.72
C ILE A 65 -15.42 5.56 15.30
N PRO A 66 -14.58 6.34 14.62
CA PRO A 66 -14.00 5.92 13.33
C PRO A 66 -13.26 4.60 13.49
N LYS A 67 -13.43 3.70 12.53
CA LYS A 67 -12.81 2.36 12.56
C LYS A 67 -11.28 2.39 12.83
N PRO A 68 -10.50 3.32 12.24
CA PRO A 68 -9.07 3.44 12.52
C PRO A 68 -8.73 3.84 13.95
N MET A 69 -9.71 4.38 14.69
CA MET A 69 -9.56 4.84 16.08
C MET A 69 -9.92 3.78 17.11
N VAL A 70 -10.31 2.56 16.70
CA VAL A 70 -10.53 1.45 17.63
C VAL A 70 -9.26 1.18 18.43
N PRO A 71 -9.32 1.23 19.78
CA PRO A 71 -8.12 1.05 20.61
C PRO A 71 -7.72 -0.42 20.69
N ILE A 72 -6.46 -0.69 20.47
CA ILE A 72 -5.78 -1.97 20.64
C ILE A 72 -4.65 -1.77 21.64
N ASN A 73 -4.69 -2.45 22.78
CA ASN A 73 -3.70 -2.26 23.86
C ASN A 73 -3.50 -0.77 24.22
N GLY A 74 -4.60 0.00 24.29
CA GLY A 74 -4.60 1.41 24.67
C GLY A 74 -4.19 2.40 23.56
N ARG A 75 -3.96 1.92 22.31
CA ARG A 75 -3.60 2.77 21.17
C ARG A 75 -4.53 2.54 20.00
N PRO A 76 -4.94 3.57 19.24
CA PRO A 76 -5.73 3.39 18.01
C PRO A 76 -4.99 2.51 16.99
N ILE A 77 -5.73 1.72 16.21
CA ILE A 77 -5.12 0.87 15.17
C ILE A 77 -4.25 1.69 14.22
N ILE A 78 -4.69 2.86 13.80
CA ILE A 78 -3.94 3.73 12.88
C ILE A 78 -2.56 4.11 13.42
N ASP A 79 -2.36 4.19 14.74
CA ASP A 79 -1.06 4.47 15.35
C ASP A 79 -0.05 3.36 15.07
N TYR A 80 -0.50 2.09 15.08
CA TYR A 80 0.37 0.96 14.72
C TYR A 80 0.81 1.05 13.26
N VAL A 81 -0.09 1.45 12.34
CA VAL A 81 0.24 1.66 10.94
C VAL A 81 1.26 2.78 10.76
N VAL A 82 1.06 3.92 11.41
CA VAL A 82 1.98 5.06 11.34
C VAL A 82 3.36 4.70 11.91
N ARG A 83 3.41 3.98 13.02
CA ARG A 83 4.70 3.53 13.62
C ARG A 83 5.41 2.51 12.72
N GLU A 84 4.69 1.62 12.07
CA GLU A 84 5.27 0.67 11.14
C GLU A 84 5.80 1.37 9.88
N LEU A 85 5.09 2.37 9.36
CA LEU A 85 5.57 3.22 8.28
C LEU A 85 6.86 3.94 8.67
N LYS A 86 6.90 4.55 9.86
CA LYS A 86 8.12 5.20 10.39
C LYS A 86 9.28 4.21 10.51
N ARG A 87 9.05 3.00 11.03
CA ARG A 87 10.06 1.94 11.12
C ARG A 87 10.68 1.63 9.74
N ASN A 88 9.86 1.67 8.70
CA ASN A 88 10.27 1.52 7.30
C ASN A 88 10.75 2.84 6.65
N LYS A 89 11.04 3.89 7.43
CA LYS A 89 11.55 5.20 6.96
C LYS A 89 10.57 5.96 6.05
N ILE A 90 9.29 5.60 6.08
CA ILE A 90 8.21 6.34 5.40
C ILE A 90 7.71 7.39 6.38
N THR A 91 8.00 8.65 6.10
CA THR A 91 7.81 9.77 7.05
C THR A 91 6.87 10.85 6.57
N ASP A 92 6.43 10.82 5.31
CA ASP A 92 5.44 11.74 4.73
C ASP A 92 4.12 10.98 4.55
N ILE A 93 3.18 11.19 5.44
CA ILE A 93 1.95 10.41 5.54
C ILE A 93 0.75 11.30 5.22
N ILE A 94 -0.10 10.85 4.31
CA ILE A 94 -1.37 11.51 3.96
C ILE A 94 -2.50 10.64 4.52
N ILE A 95 -3.32 11.19 5.40
CA ILE A 95 -4.48 10.49 5.95
C ILE A 95 -5.74 11.03 5.27
N VAL A 96 -6.47 10.15 4.59
CA VAL A 96 -7.74 10.47 3.93
C VAL A 96 -8.88 9.89 4.75
N SER A 97 -9.76 10.75 5.25
CA SER A 97 -10.89 10.35 6.10
C SER A 97 -12.03 11.34 5.99
N SER A 98 -13.26 10.88 6.21
CA SER A 98 -14.42 11.76 6.45
C SER A 98 -14.43 12.35 7.86
N GLU A 99 -13.67 11.75 8.79
CA GLU A 99 -13.53 12.22 10.17
C GLU A 99 -12.04 12.36 10.49
N THR A 100 -11.51 13.53 10.19
CA THR A 100 -10.09 13.85 10.45
C THR A 100 -9.87 14.43 11.83
N GLY A 101 -10.91 14.98 12.50
CA GLY A 101 -10.81 15.66 13.77
C GLY A 101 -10.23 14.78 14.88
N MET A 102 -10.86 13.63 15.18
CA MET A 102 -10.38 12.70 16.20
C MET A 102 -8.97 12.15 15.88
N ILE A 103 -8.69 11.91 14.59
CA ILE A 103 -7.39 11.39 14.16
C ILE A 103 -6.31 12.47 14.33
N SER A 104 -6.60 13.69 13.91
CA SER A 104 -5.65 14.82 14.00
C SER A 104 -5.38 15.22 15.44
N GLU A 105 -6.39 15.21 16.30
CA GLU A 105 -6.25 15.46 17.74
C GLU A 105 -5.34 14.43 18.41
N TYR A 106 -5.53 13.15 18.07
CA TYR A 106 -4.65 12.08 18.57
C TYR A 106 -3.19 12.31 18.19
N PHE A 107 -2.90 12.55 16.91
CA PHE A 107 -1.53 12.74 16.44
C PHE A 107 -0.94 14.10 16.81
N ALA A 108 -1.74 15.14 17.05
CA ALA A 108 -1.25 16.41 17.59
C ALA A 108 -0.60 16.22 18.97
N ASN A 109 -1.15 15.32 19.78
CA ASN A 109 -0.61 14.97 21.09
C ASN A 109 0.61 14.04 21.01
N GLU A 110 0.84 13.39 19.86
CA GLU A 110 1.94 12.48 19.57
C GLU A 110 3.08 13.12 18.74
N ASN A 111 3.33 14.43 18.92
CA ASN A 111 4.31 15.22 18.18
C ASN A 111 5.76 14.64 18.12
N ARG A 112 6.05 13.59 18.91
CA ARG A 112 7.36 12.94 18.98
C ARG A 112 7.54 11.79 17.96
N LEU A 113 6.53 11.50 17.12
CA LEU A 113 6.65 10.41 16.16
C LEU A 113 7.70 10.68 15.06
N GLY A 114 8.03 11.95 14.79
CA GLY A 114 9.01 12.30 13.76
C GLY A 114 8.55 11.95 12.34
N VAL A 115 7.24 12.04 12.11
CA VAL A 115 6.59 11.92 10.81
C VAL A 115 5.82 13.20 10.50
N LYS A 116 5.71 13.52 9.21
CA LYS A 116 4.85 14.59 8.72
C LYS A 116 3.50 13.99 8.33
N ILE A 117 2.41 14.46 8.93
CA ILE A 117 1.07 14.00 8.61
C ILE A 117 0.29 15.14 7.95
N SER A 118 -0.28 14.86 6.78
CA SER A 118 -1.21 15.74 6.08
C SER A 118 -2.60 15.09 6.07
N TYR A 119 -3.64 15.87 6.30
CA TYR A 119 -5.02 15.38 6.35
C TYR A 119 -5.78 15.84 5.12
N VAL A 120 -6.52 14.93 4.52
CA VAL A 120 -7.44 15.19 3.41
C VAL A 120 -8.83 14.76 3.83
N VAL A 121 -9.76 15.71 3.84
CA VAL A 121 -11.16 15.45 4.19
C VAL A 121 -11.88 14.86 2.98
N GLU A 122 -12.57 13.74 3.19
CA GLU A 122 -13.45 13.12 2.22
C GLU A 122 -14.90 13.50 2.55
N ASP A 123 -15.39 14.63 2.00
CA ASP A 123 -16.73 15.15 2.29
C ASP A 123 -17.86 14.17 1.95
N THR A 124 -17.65 13.38 0.90
CA THR A 124 -18.57 12.31 0.48
C THR A 124 -17.77 11.04 0.23
N ARG A 125 -18.28 9.90 0.68
CA ARG A 125 -17.63 8.60 0.47
C ARG A 125 -17.47 8.30 -1.03
N LYS A 126 -16.24 8.41 -1.52
CA LYS A 126 -15.88 8.20 -2.93
C LYS A 126 -15.33 6.81 -3.23
N GLY A 127 -15.18 5.97 -2.19
CA GLY A 127 -14.52 4.67 -2.28
C GLY A 127 -12.99 4.76 -2.24
N THR A 128 -12.31 3.63 -2.28
CA THR A 128 -10.85 3.57 -2.11
C THR A 128 -10.10 4.26 -3.25
N GLU A 129 -10.58 4.16 -4.50
CA GLU A 129 -10.03 4.91 -5.63
C GLU A 129 -10.27 6.41 -5.48
N GLY A 130 -11.49 6.78 -5.11
CA GLY A 130 -11.86 8.18 -4.95
C GLY A 130 -11.07 8.86 -3.83
N ALA A 131 -10.85 8.17 -2.72
CA ALA A 131 -10.02 8.62 -1.61
C ALA A 131 -8.57 8.88 -2.07
N LEU A 132 -7.99 7.98 -2.86
CA LEU A 132 -6.66 8.21 -3.44
C LEU A 132 -6.66 9.42 -4.39
N TYR A 133 -7.68 9.54 -5.23
CA TYR A 133 -7.74 10.62 -6.23
C TYR A 133 -7.82 12.01 -5.60
N ILE A 134 -8.55 12.20 -4.50
CA ILE A 134 -8.60 13.51 -3.82
C ILE A 134 -7.26 13.88 -3.18
N ALA A 135 -6.43 12.91 -2.83
CA ALA A 135 -5.09 13.11 -2.30
C ALA A 135 -4.02 13.38 -3.38
N LYS A 136 -4.36 13.30 -4.67
CA LYS A 136 -3.39 13.35 -5.80
C LYS A 136 -2.46 14.57 -5.79
N GLY A 137 -2.95 15.73 -5.35
CA GLY A 137 -2.17 16.98 -5.28
C GLY A 137 -1.00 16.92 -4.30
N LEU A 138 -0.99 15.96 -3.37
CA LEU A 138 0.04 15.78 -2.37
C LEU A 138 1.03 14.65 -2.70
N LEU A 139 0.80 13.88 -3.79
CA LEU A 139 1.54 12.64 -4.06
C LEU A 139 2.93 12.84 -4.67
N GLY A 140 3.13 13.78 -5.55
CA GLY A 140 4.40 13.96 -6.24
C GLY A 140 4.60 12.99 -7.42
N ARG A 141 5.88 12.72 -7.77
CA ARG A 141 6.26 11.92 -8.96
C ARG A 141 6.83 10.54 -8.62
N ASP A 142 7.16 10.29 -7.37
CA ASP A 142 7.76 9.03 -6.91
C ASP A 142 6.69 7.99 -6.59
N PRO A 143 7.01 6.70 -6.63
CA PRO A 143 6.13 5.66 -6.12
C PRO A 143 5.73 5.94 -4.66
N PHE A 144 4.53 5.55 -4.28
CA PHE A 144 3.99 5.78 -2.95
C PHE A 144 3.17 4.59 -2.48
N PHE A 145 3.19 4.36 -1.17
CA PHE A 145 2.34 3.35 -0.57
C PHE A 145 0.90 3.85 -0.40
N VAL A 146 -0.05 2.94 -0.53
CA VAL A 146 -1.45 3.14 -0.14
C VAL A 146 -1.83 2.00 0.77
N MET A 147 -2.42 2.31 1.93
CA MET A 147 -2.73 1.29 2.94
C MET A 147 -4.07 1.53 3.59
N ASN A 148 -4.75 0.43 3.89
CA ASN A 148 -5.87 0.47 4.80
C ASN A 148 -5.36 0.77 6.22
N SER A 149 -6.09 1.58 6.97
CA SER A 149 -5.73 2.02 8.32
C SER A 149 -6.31 1.14 9.43
N ASP A 150 -6.91 0.01 9.07
CA ASP A 150 -7.63 -0.91 9.97
C ASP A 150 -6.91 -2.26 10.15
N CYS A 151 -5.61 -2.30 9.94
CA CYS A 151 -4.80 -3.50 10.09
C CYS A 151 -3.52 -3.24 10.91
N ILE A 152 -3.01 -4.29 11.54
CA ILE A 152 -1.70 -4.31 12.19
C ILE A 152 -0.84 -5.31 11.42
N PHE A 153 0.35 -4.89 11.06
CA PHE A 153 1.29 -5.72 10.30
C PHE A 153 2.73 -5.38 10.68
N LYS A 154 3.63 -6.29 10.34
CA LYS A 154 5.07 -6.06 10.44
C LYS A 154 5.72 -6.59 9.17
N ILE A 155 6.07 -5.71 8.26
CA ILE A 155 6.61 -6.02 6.93
C ILE A 155 7.83 -5.16 6.62
N ASN A 156 8.78 -5.70 5.86
CA ASN A 156 9.84 -4.93 5.24
C ASN A 156 9.34 -4.31 3.94
N LEU A 157 8.97 -3.03 3.98
CA LEU A 157 8.44 -2.31 2.82
C LEU A 157 9.53 -2.00 1.78
N GLU A 158 10.80 -2.06 2.16
CA GLU A 158 11.92 -1.95 1.23
C GLU A 158 11.94 -3.12 0.24
N ASP A 159 11.64 -4.34 0.69
CA ASP A 159 11.61 -5.51 -0.20
C ASP A 159 10.42 -5.43 -1.17
N VAL A 160 9.26 -4.91 -0.72
CA VAL A 160 8.12 -4.62 -1.60
C VAL A 160 8.54 -3.63 -2.69
N TYR A 161 9.27 -2.58 -2.31
CA TYR A 161 9.77 -1.57 -3.24
C TYR A 161 10.78 -2.13 -4.24
N LYS A 162 11.77 -2.90 -3.78
CA LYS A 162 12.77 -3.55 -4.65
C LYS A 162 12.08 -4.41 -5.72
N GLN A 163 11.08 -5.21 -5.33
CA GLN A 163 10.35 -6.03 -6.28
C GLN A 163 9.51 -5.18 -7.25
N HIS A 164 8.84 -4.13 -6.75
CA HIS A 164 8.05 -3.21 -7.58
C HIS A 164 8.90 -2.58 -8.69
N VAL A 165 10.10 -2.11 -8.35
CA VAL A 165 11.03 -1.52 -9.31
C VAL A 165 11.55 -2.58 -10.29
N ALA A 166 11.96 -3.75 -9.79
CA ALA A 166 12.49 -4.84 -10.62
C ALA A 166 11.47 -5.34 -11.65
N THR A 167 10.18 -5.28 -11.33
CA THR A 167 9.10 -5.68 -12.24
C THR A 167 8.58 -4.54 -13.11
N ASN A 168 9.07 -3.31 -12.92
CA ASN A 168 8.55 -2.09 -13.56
C ASN A 168 7.01 -1.97 -13.41
N ALA A 169 6.51 -2.34 -12.24
CA ALA A 169 5.08 -2.43 -11.97
C ALA A 169 4.41 -1.05 -11.93
N VAL A 170 3.16 -0.97 -12.40
CA VAL A 170 2.26 0.17 -12.13
C VAL A 170 1.65 0.04 -10.74
N ALA A 171 1.35 -1.19 -10.33
CA ALA A 171 0.83 -1.50 -9.01
C ALA A 171 1.40 -2.84 -8.51
N THR A 172 1.80 -2.87 -7.24
CA THR A 172 2.15 -4.07 -6.50
C THR A 172 1.23 -4.18 -5.28
N MET A 173 0.55 -5.31 -5.16
CA MET A 173 -0.35 -5.65 -4.06
C MET A 173 0.35 -6.61 -3.10
N VAL A 174 0.34 -6.30 -1.81
CA VAL A 174 0.81 -7.24 -0.80
C VAL A 174 -0.29 -8.26 -0.53
N LEU A 175 0.09 -9.53 -0.56
CA LEU A 175 -0.76 -10.68 -0.30
C LEU A 175 -0.30 -11.42 0.94
N VAL A 176 -1.27 -11.95 1.69
CA VAL A 176 -1.05 -12.83 2.83
C VAL A 176 -1.90 -14.09 2.69
N THR A 177 -1.50 -15.16 3.36
CA THR A 177 -2.27 -16.40 3.39
C THR A 177 -3.29 -16.38 4.53
N GLN A 178 -4.53 -16.80 4.25
CA GLN A 178 -5.61 -16.94 5.24
C GLN A 178 -6.48 -18.15 4.91
N GLU A 179 -7.03 -18.78 5.94
CA GLU A 179 -7.99 -19.90 5.81
C GLU A 179 -9.40 -19.40 5.52
N VAL A 180 -9.84 -18.33 6.20
CA VAL A 180 -11.18 -17.76 6.03
C VAL A 180 -11.14 -16.68 4.98
N THR A 181 -11.79 -16.88 3.86
CA THR A 181 -11.56 -16.10 2.66
C THR A 181 -12.73 -15.26 2.18
N HIS A 182 -13.99 -15.59 2.57
CA HIS A 182 -15.18 -14.85 2.13
C HIS A 182 -15.24 -13.36 2.57
N LYS A 183 -14.37 -12.95 3.51
CA LYS A 183 -14.26 -11.56 4.02
C LYS A 183 -13.23 -10.72 3.29
N PHE A 184 -12.48 -11.31 2.39
CA PHE A 184 -11.31 -10.69 1.76
C PHE A 184 -11.36 -10.80 0.23
N GLY A 185 -10.59 -9.99 -0.45
CA GLY A 185 -10.30 -10.16 -1.86
C GLY A 185 -9.37 -11.36 -2.08
N LEU A 186 -9.84 -12.35 -2.84
CA LEU A 186 -9.05 -13.50 -3.23
C LEU A 186 -8.25 -13.21 -4.49
N THR A 187 -7.03 -13.74 -4.53
CA THR A 187 -6.14 -13.58 -5.67
C THR A 187 -5.65 -14.93 -6.19
N LYS A 188 -5.51 -15.01 -7.52
CA LYS A 188 -4.68 -16.03 -8.17
C LYS A 188 -3.42 -15.35 -8.70
N VAL A 189 -2.28 -16.02 -8.54
CA VAL A 189 -0.98 -15.50 -8.91
C VAL A 189 -0.27 -16.49 -9.81
N THR A 190 0.38 -15.98 -10.87
CA THR A 190 1.30 -16.75 -11.73
C THR A 190 2.63 -16.00 -11.77
N GLY A 191 3.68 -16.62 -11.23
CA GLY A 191 4.93 -15.91 -10.93
C GLY A 191 4.66 -14.75 -9.97
N LEU A 192 4.98 -13.53 -10.36
CA LEU A 192 4.72 -12.31 -9.58
C LEU A 192 3.45 -11.56 -10.02
N LYS A 193 2.75 -12.03 -11.06
CA LYS A 193 1.56 -11.36 -11.58
C LYS A 193 0.29 -11.87 -10.92
N VAL A 194 -0.58 -10.96 -10.52
CA VAL A 194 -1.97 -11.27 -10.16
C VAL A 194 -2.73 -11.52 -11.45
N THR A 195 -3.26 -12.73 -11.62
CA THR A 195 -3.99 -13.15 -12.82
C THR A 195 -5.51 -13.17 -12.62
N SER A 196 -5.95 -13.09 -11.37
CA SER A 196 -7.37 -12.97 -11.04
C SER A 196 -7.52 -12.32 -9.67
N PHE A 197 -8.50 -11.44 -9.55
CA PHE A 197 -8.91 -10.82 -8.29
C PHE A 197 -10.43 -10.86 -8.14
N VAL A 198 -10.91 -11.38 -7.03
CA VAL A 198 -12.35 -11.48 -6.71
C VAL A 198 -12.59 -10.98 -5.30
N GLU A 199 -13.29 -9.86 -5.16
CA GLU A 199 -13.62 -9.29 -3.84
C GLU A 199 -14.74 -10.07 -3.18
N LYS A 200 -14.50 -10.51 -1.95
CA LYS A 200 -15.48 -11.18 -1.06
C LYS A 200 -16.33 -12.25 -1.78
N PRO A 201 -15.71 -13.32 -2.29
CA PRO A 201 -16.42 -14.35 -3.02
C PRO A 201 -17.46 -15.03 -2.13
N LYS A 202 -18.59 -15.43 -2.71
CA LYS A 202 -19.70 -16.08 -1.99
C LYS A 202 -19.41 -17.53 -1.59
N VAL A 203 -18.29 -18.09 -2.03
CA VAL A 203 -17.95 -19.50 -1.80
C VAL A 203 -17.19 -19.62 -0.49
N GLU A 204 -17.73 -20.38 0.45
CA GLU A 204 -17.00 -20.85 1.62
C GLU A 204 -16.00 -21.92 1.18
N ASN A 205 -14.74 -21.61 1.26
CA ASN A 205 -13.66 -22.56 1.02
C ASN A 205 -12.72 -22.51 2.23
N THR A 206 -12.45 -23.67 2.79
CA THR A 206 -11.58 -23.84 3.97
C THR A 206 -10.10 -23.92 3.62
N ASP A 207 -9.77 -23.95 2.32
CA ASP A 207 -8.37 -23.99 1.91
C ASP A 207 -7.68 -22.65 2.17
N VAL A 208 -6.40 -22.74 2.51
CA VAL A 208 -5.53 -21.57 2.61
C VAL A 208 -5.40 -20.87 1.25
N LYS A 209 -5.73 -19.61 1.21
CA LYS A 209 -5.70 -18.80 -0.03
C LYS A 209 -4.85 -17.54 0.17
N LEU A 210 -4.38 -17.01 -0.95
CA LEU A 210 -3.78 -15.67 -0.99
C LEU A 210 -4.89 -14.62 -1.01
N ILE A 211 -4.84 -13.73 -0.03
CA ILE A 211 -5.79 -12.62 0.11
C ILE A 211 -5.09 -11.28 0.06
N ASN A 212 -5.84 -10.27 -0.31
CA ASN A 212 -5.41 -8.87 -0.29
C ASN A 212 -5.18 -8.39 1.14
N ALA A 213 -3.94 -7.99 1.45
CA ALA A 213 -3.56 -7.45 2.76
C ALA A 213 -4.02 -6.01 3.01
N GLY A 214 -4.49 -5.30 1.98
CA GLY A 214 -4.81 -3.87 2.05
C GLY A 214 -3.57 -2.99 2.10
N ILE A 215 -2.47 -3.44 1.52
CA ILE A 215 -1.20 -2.72 1.40
C ILE A 215 -0.79 -2.75 -0.08
N TYR A 216 -0.57 -1.58 -0.64
CA TYR A 216 -0.25 -1.42 -2.05
C TYR A 216 0.93 -0.48 -2.24
N LEU A 217 1.72 -0.73 -3.27
CA LEU A 217 2.71 0.22 -3.77
C LEU A 217 2.33 0.60 -5.20
N PHE A 218 2.12 1.87 -5.43
CA PHE A 218 1.69 2.41 -6.72
C PHE A 218 2.74 3.33 -7.33
N ASN A 219 2.94 3.17 -8.63
CA ASN A 219 3.54 4.20 -9.47
C ASN A 219 2.50 5.32 -9.70
N PRO A 220 2.88 6.60 -9.73
CA PRO A 220 1.96 7.70 -10.00
C PRO A 220 1.13 7.56 -11.27
N ALA A 221 1.57 6.76 -12.25
CA ALA A 221 0.80 6.41 -13.44
C ALA A 221 -0.56 5.77 -13.13
N ILE A 222 -0.75 5.18 -11.93
CA ILE A 222 -2.03 4.64 -11.46
C ILE A 222 -3.14 5.68 -11.50
N LEU A 223 -2.83 6.95 -11.23
CA LEU A 223 -3.80 8.05 -11.19
C LEU A 223 -4.51 8.27 -12.53
N SER A 224 -3.86 7.93 -13.64
CA SER A 224 -4.46 8.01 -14.97
C SER A 224 -5.48 6.90 -15.24
N LYS A 225 -5.44 5.83 -14.47
CA LYS A 225 -6.38 4.70 -14.57
C LYS A 225 -7.64 4.91 -13.74
N ILE A 226 -7.62 5.79 -12.74
CA ILE A 226 -8.76 6.10 -11.88
C ILE A 226 -9.82 6.84 -12.70
N ARG A 227 -11.06 6.38 -12.63
CA ARG A 227 -12.22 6.97 -13.30
C ARG A 227 -13.29 7.31 -12.27
N LEU A 228 -13.31 8.56 -11.83
CA LEU A 228 -14.35 9.02 -10.92
C LEU A 228 -15.69 9.10 -11.65
N GLY A 229 -16.73 8.59 -10.99
CA GLY A 229 -18.12 8.67 -11.42
C GLY A 229 -18.98 9.34 -10.36
N THR A 230 -20.29 9.23 -10.51
CA THR A 230 -21.29 9.68 -9.51
C THR A 230 -21.40 8.71 -8.33
N LYS A 231 -20.95 7.47 -8.49
CA LYS A 231 -20.92 6.44 -7.44
C LYS A 231 -19.51 6.30 -6.87
N PRO A 232 -19.37 5.81 -5.61
CA PRO A 232 -18.09 5.42 -5.06
C PRO A 232 -17.39 4.39 -5.95
N VAL A 233 -16.09 4.56 -6.17
CA VAL A 233 -15.23 3.65 -6.95
C VAL A 233 -14.20 3.01 -6.05
N MET A 234 -14.06 1.70 -6.16
CA MET A 234 -13.24 0.89 -5.27
C MET A 234 -12.10 0.21 -6.04
N PHE A 235 -10.90 0.20 -5.47
CA PHE A 235 -9.81 -0.60 -6.03
C PHE A 235 -10.22 -2.05 -6.27
N GLU A 236 -10.95 -2.59 -5.29
CA GLU A 236 -11.24 -4.01 -5.18
C GLU A 236 -12.24 -4.49 -6.24
N THR A 237 -13.19 -3.66 -6.63
CA THR A 237 -14.25 -4.03 -7.58
C THR A 237 -14.09 -3.40 -8.95
N ASP A 238 -13.44 -2.23 -9.03
CA ASP A 238 -13.43 -1.42 -10.25
C ASP A 238 -12.07 -1.42 -10.96
N LEU A 239 -10.95 -1.45 -10.19
CA LEU A 239 -9.60 -1.29 -10.73
C LEU A 239 -8.81 -2.60 -10.77
N PHE A 240 -8.68 -3.31 -9.63
CA PHE A 240 -7.82 -4.49 -9.55
C PHE A 240 -8.23 -5.64 -10.48
N PRO A 241 -9.53 -5.96 -10.68
CA PRO A 241 -9.91 -6.98 -11.65
C PRO A 241 -9.42 -6.65 -13.06
N LYS A 242 -9.61 -5.40 -13.50
CA LYS A 242 -9.16 -4.93 -14.82
C LYS A 242 -7.63 -4.97 -14.97
N MET A 243 -6.91 -4.52 -13.95
CA MET A 243 -5.45 -4.55 -13.96
C MET A 243 -4.89 -5.98 -13.95
N ALA A 244 -5.59 -6.93 -13.31
CA ALA A 244 -5.23 -8.34 -13.35
C ALA A 244 -5.44 -8.92 -14.76
N GLU A 245 -6.56 -8.62 -15.42
CA GLU A 245 -6.83 -8.99 -16.81
C GLU A 245 -5.81 -8.37 -17.78
N GLU A 246 -5.43 -7.10 -17.58
CA GLU A 246 -4.39 -6.41 -18.35
C GLU A 246 -2.97 -6.93 -18.07
N GLY A 247 -2.76 -7.76 -17.04
CA GLY A 247 -1.46 -8.31 -16.66
C GLY A 247 -0.47 -7.29 -16.09
N ILE A 248 -0.98 -6.17 -15.54
CA ILE A 248 -0.19 -5.05 -14.99
C ILE A 248 -0.29 -4.92 -13.47
N LEU A 249 -1.03 -5.81 -12.79
CA LEU A 249 -1.07 -5.92 -11.34
C LEU A 249 -0.09 -6.99 -10.88
N TYR A 250 0.88 -6.59 -10.08
CA TYR A 250 1.88 -7.49 -9.49
C TYR A 250 1.56 -7.78 -8.03
N SER A 251 2.10 -8.87 -7.51
CA SER A 251 1.92 -9.28 -6.13
C SER A 251 3.25 -9.38 -5.40
N TYR A 252 3.24 -9.06 -4.11
CA TYR A 252 4.28 -9.39 -3.15
C TYR A 252 3.67 -10.28 -2.07
N VAL A 253 4.05 -11.55 -2.04
CA VAL A 253 3.54 -12.50 -1.03
C VAL A 253 4.35 -12.34 0.24
N PHE A 254 3.65 -12.04 1.33
CA PHE A 254 4.22 -11.80 2.64
C PHE A 254 3.81 -12.88 3.63
N SER A 255 4.78 -13.43 4.34
CA SER A 255 4.56 -14.36 5.44
C SER A 255 5.10 -13.73 6.73
N GLY A 256 4.19 -13.35 7.63
CA GLY A 256 4.55 -12.68 8.88
C GLY A 256 3.34 -12.13 9.62
N LEU A 257 3.59 -11.21 10.55
CA LEU A 257 2.52 -10.62 11.35
C LEU A 257 1.61 -9.74 10.50
N TRP A 258 0.36 -10.16 10.37
CA TRP A 258 -0.70 -9.39 9.76
C TRP A 258 -2.05 -9.74 10.39
N ALA A 259 -2.82 -8.75 10.76
CA ALA A 259 -4.20 -8.91 11.20
C ALA A 259 -5.01 -7.67 10.85
N LYS A 260 -6.26 -7.86 10.45
CA LYS A 260 -7.20 -6.80 10.09
C LYS A 260 -8.38 -6.79 11.06
N LEU A 261 -8.92 -5.61 11.36
CA LEU A 261 -10.11 -5.44 12.17
C LEU A 261 -11.33 -5.97 11.41
N ASP A 262 -12.03 -6.92 12.04
CA ASP A 262 -13.30 -7.45 11.55
C ASP A 262 -14.45 -6.75 12.29
N MET A 263 -15.25 -5.98 11.56
CA MET A 263 -16.36 -5.24 12.12
C MET A 263 -17.53 -6.14 12.56
N TRP A 264 -17.66 -7.31 11.95
CA TRP A 264 -18.74 -8.25 12.28
C TRP A 264 -18.47 -9.05 13.55
N ASN A 265 -17.20 -9.08 13.99
CA ASN A 265 -16.76 -9.75 15.21
C ASN A 265 -15.71 -8.89 15.91
N LEU A 266 -16.14 -7.72 16.38
CA LEU A 266 -15.24 -6.67 16.86
C LEU A 266 -14.44 -7.12 18.08
N GLU A 267 -15.05 -7.74 19.08
CA GLU A 267 -14.39 -8.17 20.31
C GLU A 267 -13.30 -9.21 20.06
N ASN A 268 -13.61 -10.28 19.32
CA ASN A 268 -12.63 -11.29 18.96
C ASN A 268 -11.53 -10.71 18.07
N SER A 269 -11.88 -9.75 17.21
CA SER A 269 -10.92 -9.06 16.36
C SER A 269 -9.95 -8.21 17.17
N VAL A 270 -10.45 -7.45 18.15
CA VAL A 270 -9.62 -6.67 19.08
C VAL A 270 -8.69 -7.58 19.86
N THR A 271 -9.19 -8.70 20.38
CA THR A 271 -8.37 -9.70 21.09
C THR A 271 -7.23 -10.24 20.21
N ARG A 272 -7.55 -10.61 18.96
CA ARG A 272 -6.55 -11.09 18.00
C ARG A 272 -5.51 -10.01 17.65
N LEU A 273 -5.97 -8.80 17.39
CA LEU A 273 -5.09 -7.66 17.10
C LEU A 273 -4.19 -7.32 18.30
N SER A 274 -4.73 -7.40 19.52
CA SER A 274 -3.94 -7.19 20.76
C SER A 274 -2.80 -8.17 20.89
N LYS A 275 -3.03 -9.43 20.54
CA LYS A 275 -1.99 -10.47 20.52
C LYS A 275 -0.93 -10.16 19.47
N VAL A 276 -1.33 -9.88 18.23
CA VAL A 276 -0.43 -9.53 17.12
C VAL A 276 0.40 -8.27 17.45
N ALA A 277 -0.24 -7.24 18.03
CA ALA A 277 0.45 -6.02 18.44
C ALA A 277 1.54 -6.32 19.51
N SER A 278 1.23 -7.18 20.49
CA SER A 278 2.19 -7.57 21.53
C SER A 278 3.35 -8.37 20.98
N GLU A 279 3.12 -9.29 20.04
CA GLU A 279 4.17 -10.05 19.35
C GLU A 279 5.06 -9.15 18.49
N GLY A 280 4.46 -8.19 17.79
CA GLY A 280 5.19 -7.20 16.99
C GLY A 280 6.14 -6.33 17.81
N LEU A 281 5.77 -6.00 19.05
CA LEU A 281 6.61 -5.22 19.96
C LEU A 281 7.80 -6.03 20.52
N LYS A 282 7.62 -7.35 20.76
CA LYS A 282 8.69 -8.22 21.27
C LYS A 282 9.82 -8.47 20.26
N ASN A 283 9.49 -8.49 18.97
CA ASN A 283 10.43 -8.81 17.88
C ASN A 283 11.05 -7.56 17.24
N GLY A 284 10.95 -6.39 17.84
CA GLY A 284 11.37 -5.09 17.31
C GLY A 284 12.33 -4.30 18.21
N GLY A 285 12.94 -4.97 19.22
CA GLY A 285 14.03 -4.40 20.02
C GLY A 285 15.38 -4.56 19.34
#